data_6a958abd700e4ef4b5db8ccc04dd34a0
#
_entry.id   6a958abd700e4ef4b5db8ccc04dd34a0
#
_cell.length_a   1.000
_cell.length_b   1.000
_cell.length_c   1.000
_cell.angle_alpha   90.00
_cell.angle_beta   90.00
_cell.angle_gamma   90.00
#
_symmetry.space_group_name_H-M   'P 1'
#
loop_
_entity.id
_entity.type
_entity.pdbx_description
1 polymer ?
#
loop_
_entity_poly.entity_id
_entity_poly.type
_entity_poly.pdbx_seq_one_letter_code
_entity_poly.pdbx_strand_id
1 'polypeptide(L)'
;MSKKSALLSVLAALLLISGCSTAATTNRMPYPCIKTSTEPSSEAENASQSTQNSDAASKTENSKTESKQESNKKESKNENSKTSSKSDDNEYYLRGSIFDVNMRCLMSSVTEKGKTPYRKLEPKYISLSNILSDQSEGLDTVFENILRTANPTRNEKSQELVGKSVQLTLNAEMSQKIYNRMQKEKIIGSVVVMRSDGSIAAMVSSPSYDVNQLQSDTSYSKTLGSNGAFINRTLSAAAPGSTFKIISEIIADLHNIDKMEDEGRISIQSTYLQNHDWEDEKESYPMQTDRLDAFIRSSNVYFAKVFDKVGEKDVKNDLQKYFLLSDSTKINCDFGVLHNTLNIEDRDNLCRSAFGQGNVRLSPIYLAAVTREGIYGNMVEPFVLRSIVDTNNKTIIQEGSHPYKEIASLPDKCKANIKQCLKVSGTLRKVNLPNEYTLYSKTGTANVGDSLYLYITGGVVHKNDQTVKKTLYTDGYKNFSKQGGYIITMQIQNPRDFHFEFASDADYIYNDIINIVLKESE
;
A
#
# COMPACT_ATOMS: atom_id res chain seq x y z
N MET A 1 -19.64 -56.66 14.64
CA MET A 1 -18.83 -56.78 15.85
C MET A 1 -18.00 -55.53 15.95
N SER A 2 -18.45 -54.49 16.58
CA SER A 2 -18.45 -54.10 17.99
C SER A 2 -17.04 -53.91 18.57
N LYS A 3 -16.77 -52.61 18.90
CA LYS A 3 -16.31 -52.03 20.18
C LYS A 3 -15.84 -50.59 19.84
N LYS A 4 -16.53 -49.56 20.13
CA LYS A 4 -16.95 -48.79 21.33
C LYS A 4 -15.84 -48.55 22.34
N SER A 5 -15.58 -47.22 22.51
CA SER A 5 -15.32 -46.42 23.72
C SER A 5 -13.99 -46.53 24.44
N ALA A 6 -13.39 -45.35 24.59
CA ALA A 6 -13.11 -44.81 25.93
C ALA A 6 -12.80 -43.31 25.87
N LEU A 7 -13.67 -42.57 26.51
CA LEU A 7 -13.58 -41.21 27.02
C LEU A 7 -12.90 -41.31 28.42
N LEU A 8 -11.97 -40.38 28.77
CA LEU A 8 -11.74 -39.84 30.13
C LEU A 8 -10.65 -38.78 30.06
N SER A 9 -10.99 -37.55 30.16
CA SER A 9 -10.92 -36.53 31.22
C SER A 9 -9.76 -36.68 32.22
N VAL A 10 -8.84 -35.66 32.21
CA VAL A 10 -8.16 -35.23 33.45
C VAL A 10 -8.16 -33.71 33.49
N LEU A 11 -8.76 -33.22 34.56
CA LEU A 11 -8.89 -31.83 35.02
C LEU A 11 -7.69 -31.47 35.90
N ALA A 12 -7.27 -30.20 35.82
CA ALA A 12 -6.71 -29.35 36.87
C ALA A 12 -5.37 -29.66 37.53
N ALA A 13 -4.47 -28.69 37.42
CA ALA A 13 -3.72 -28.18 38.58
C ALA A 13 -3.30 -26.73 38.36
N LEU A 14 -3.94 -25.83 39.09
CA LEU A 14 -3.45 -24.49 39.43
C LEU A 14 -2.23 -24.60 40.34
N LEU A 15 -1.16 -23.87 40.06
CA LEU A 15 -0.23 -23.41 41.07
C LEU A 15 0.22 -21.99 40.78
N LEU A 16 -0.23 -21.12 41.66
CA LEU A 16 0.21 -19.75 41.89
C LEU A 16 1.69 -19.76 42.34
N ILE A 17 2.51 -19.00 41.64
CA ILE A 17 3.74 -18.48 42.23
C ILE A 17 3.78 -16.99 41.98
N SER A 18 3.55 -16.22 43.05
CA SER A 18 3.77 -14.81 43.19
C SER A 18 5.29 -14.55 43.20
N GLY A 19 5.75 -13.85 42.16
CA GLY A 19 7.09 -13.27 42.11
C GLY A 19 6.96 -11.77 41.88
N CYS A 20 7.13 -11.00 42.93
CA CYS A 20 7.24 -9.56 42.95
C CYS A 20 8.53 -9.14 42.21
N SER A 21 8.46 -8.45 41.09
CA SER A 21 9.57 -7.69 40.55
C SER A 21 9.11 -6.27 40.26
N THR A 22 9.81 -5.35 40.88
CA THR A 22 9.66 -3.90 40.86
C THR A 22 9.63 -3.35 39.43
N ALA A 23 8.48 -2.80 39.06
CA ALA A 23 8.31 -2.05 37.82
C ALA A 23 9.06 -0.73 37.92
N ALA A 24 10.06 -0.54 37.09
CA ALA A 24 10.58 0.78 36.78
C ALA A 24 9.55 1.52 35.93
N THR A 25 8.89 2.51 36.52
CA THR A 25 7.99 3.44 35.84
C THR A 25 8.83 4.36 34.95
N THR A 26 8.93 4.04 33.67
CA THR A 26 9.35 5.00 32.66
C THR A 26 8.14 5.84 32.28
N ASN A 27 8.17 7.11 32.66
CA ASN A 27 7.25 8.14 32.22
C ASN A 27 7.28 8.22 30.69
N ARG A 28 6.27 7.66 30.04
CA ARG A 28 6.01 7.89 28.62
C ARG A 28 5.29 9.20 28.47
N MET A 29 5.95 10.19 27.88
CA MET A 29 5.27 11.39 27.37
C MET A 29 4.37 11.00 26.20
N PRO A 30 3.16 11.59 26.07
CA PRO A 30 2.31 11.40 24.90
C PRO A 30 2.98 12.06 23.69
N TYR A 31 3.17 11.31 22.62
CA TYR A 31 3.79 11.77 21.38
C TYR A 31 2.86 12.76 20.65
N PRO A 32 3.37 13.91 20.18
CA PRO A 32 2.60 14.77 19.31
C PRO A 32 2.46 14.11 17.93
N CYS A 33 1.22 13.98 17.46
CA CYS A 33 0.95 13.66 16.05
C CYS A 33 1.70 14.64 15.15
N ILE A 34 2.41 14.15 14.14
CA ILE A 34 2.89 14.99 13.05
C ILE A 34 1.65 15.44 12.27
N LYS A 35 1.12 16.60 12.63
CA LYS A 35 0.10 17.29 11.83
C LYS A 35 0.82 17.95 10.66
N THR A 36 0.60 17.43 9.47
CA THR A 36 0.87 18.22 8.25
C THR A 36 -0.10 19.40 8.27
N SER A 37 0.43 20.59 8.43
CA SER A 37 -0.31 21.84 8.45
C SER A 37 -0.83 22.18 7.06
N THR A 38 -2.12 22.02 6.86
CA THR A 38 -2.92 22.87 5.98
C THR A 38 -4.35 22.87 6.50
N GLU A 39 -4.62 23.67 7.52
CA GLU A 39 -5.98 24.13 7.80
C GLU A 39 -6.06 25.61 7.50
N PRO A 40 -7.13 26.09 6.81
CA PRO A 40 -7.39 27.50 6.72
C PRO A 40 -8.00 27.99 8.04
N SER A 41 -7.47 29.08 8.55
CA SER A 41 -7.97 29.82 9.69
C SER A 41 -9.44 30.22 9.52
N SER A 42 -10.28 29.81 10.48
CA SER A 42 -11.60 30.41 10.70
C SER A 42 -11.60 31.09 12.06
N GLU A 43 -11.52 32.41 12.04
CA GLU A 43 -12.05 33.26 13.12
C GLU A 43 -13.35 33.87 12.64
N ALA A 44 -14.42 33.67 13.40
CA ALA A 44 -15.24 34.74 13.97
C ALA A 44 -16.57 34.19 14.45
N GLU A 45 -16.79 34.38 15.72
CA GLU A 45 -18.07 34.24 16.41
C GLU A 45 -19.00 35.43 16.17
N ASN A 46 -20.30 35.08 16.23
CA ASN A 46 -21.45 35.83 16.78
C ASN A 46 -22.10 36.97 15.98
N ALA A 47 -23.32 36.77 15.70
CA ALA A 47 -24.56 37.39 16.20
C ALA A 47 -25.66 37.62 15.14
N SER A 48 -26.76 36.97 15.42
CA SER A 48 -28.18 37.42 15.32
C SER A 48 -28.76 38.01 14.04
N GLN A 49 -29.75 37.26 13.58
CA GLN A 49 -31.15 37.68 13.17
C GLN A 49 -31.38 38.81 12.20
N SER A 50 -32.02 38.49 11.15
CA SER A 50 -33.38 38.89 10.69
C SER A 50 -33.50 39.28 9.24
N THR A 51 -34.46 38.61 8.62
CA THR A 51 -35.49 39.05 7.65
C THR A 51 -35.13 39.61 6.26
N GLN A 52 -35.59 38.80 5.33
CA GLN A 52 -36.49 39.14 4.16
C GLN A 52 -36.01 39.99 2.99
N ASN A 53 -36.17 39.33 1.89
CA ASN A 53 -36.83 39.74 0.61
C ASN A 53 -36.10 40.54 -0.47
N SER A 54 -36.20 39.90 -1.60
CA SER A 54 -36.69 40.38 -2.91
C SER A 54 -35.70 40.92 -3.95
N ASP A 55 -35.70 40.17 -5.00
CA ASP A 55 -35.87 40.55 -6.42
C ASP A 55 -34.82 41.33 -7.22
N ALA A 56 -34.60 40.71 -8.35
CA ALA A 56 -34.54 41.26 -9.72
C ALA A 56 -33.22 41.75 -10.30
N ALA A 57 -32.77 40.98 -11.22
CA ALA A 57 -32.57 41.28 -12.66
C ALA A 57 -31.53 42.30 -13.11
N SER A 58 -30.74 41.79 -14.01
CA SER A 58 -30.41 42.31 -15.35
C SER A 58 -29.06 42.98 -15.59
N LYS A 59 -28.38 42.31 -16.49
CA LYS A 59 -27.76 42.80 -17.76
C LYS A 59 -26.56 43.74 -17.75
N THR A 60 -25.57 43.22 -18.42
CA THR A 60 -24.83 43.67 -19.61
C THR A 60 -23.75 44.77 -19.50
N GLU A 61 -22.66 44.40 -20.08
CA GLU A 61 -21.80 44.99 -21.10
C GLU A 61 -20.45 45.61 -20.70
N ASN A 62 -19.48 45.02 -21.34
CA ASN A 62 -18.29 45.53 -22.03
C ASN A 62 -17.70 46.89 -21.69
N SER A 63 -16.37 46.93 -21.46
CA SER A 63 -15.48 47.53 -22.46
C SER A 63 -14.00 47.53 -22.01
N LYS A 64 -13.16 47.31 -23.02
CA LYS A 64 -11.70 47.48 -23.05
C LYS A 64 -11.31 48.93 -22.76
N THR A 65 -10.14 49.14 -22.18
CA THR A 65 -9.16 50.09 -22.76
C THR A 65 -7.75 49.90 -22.15
N GLU A 66 -6.80 49.81 -23.07
CA GLU A 66 -5.36 49.96 -22.87
C GLU A 66 -4.99 51.41 -22.52
N SER A 67 -3.94 51.64 -21.75
CA SER A 67 -2.96 52.68 -22.07
C SER A 67 -1.67 52.57 -21.26
N LYS A 68 -0.62 52.87 -22.01
CA LYS A 68 0.80 52.87 -21.77
C LYS A 68 1.32 54.05 -20.95
N GLN A 69 2.61 53.88 -20.55
CA GLN A 69 3.67 54.89 -20.37
C GLN A 69 3.72 55.60 -18.99
N GLU A 70 4.82 55.99 -18.39
CA GLU A 70 6.26 56.07 -18.76
C GLU A 70 7.10 56.36 -17.50
N SER A 71 8.37 56.05 -17.61
CA SER A 71 9.55 56.31 -16.79
C SER A 71 9.58 57.62 -15.99
N ASN A 72 10.25 57.61 -14.82
CA ASN A 72 11.28 58.64 -14.53
C ASN A 72 12.28 58.19 -13.44
N LYS A 73 13.56 58.32 -13.84
CA LYS A 73 14.77 58.30 -13.02
C LYS A 73 14.82 59.50 -12.08
N LYS A 74 15.30 59.29 -10.85
CA LYS A 74 16.12 60.31 -10.16
C LYS A 74 17.11 59.60 -9.24
N GLU A 75 18.40 59.80 -9.56
CA GLU A 75 19.56 59.59 -8.71
C GLU A 75 19.55 60.60 -7.54
N SER A 76 19.96 60.10 -6.36
CA SER A 76 20.68 60.94 -5.40
C SER A 76 21.66 60.10 -4.61
N LYS A 77 22.93 60.47 -4.73
CA LYS A 77 24.08 60.02 -3.92
C LYS A 77 23.92 60.56 -2.49
N ASN A 78 24.23 59.70 -1.49
CA ASN A 78 25.17 60.10 -0.41
C ASN A 78 25.54 58.90 0.46
N GLU A 79 26.77 58.57 0.46
CA GLU A 79 27.82 58.47 1.47
C GLU A 79 27.58 57.62 2.73
N ASN A 80 28.43 56.59 2.79
CA ASN A 80 29.19 56.07 3.91
C ASN A 80 28.50 55.88 5.30
N SER A 81 28.19 54.63 5.56
CA SER A 81 28.60 54.03 6.83
C SER A 81 28.98 52.58 6.60
N LYS A 82 30.27 52.27 6.77
CA LYS A 82 30.78 50.90 6.89
C LYS A 82 30.19 50.27 8.15
N THR A 83 29.13 49.53 7.99
CA THR A 83 28.77 48.45 8.90
C THR A 83 29.00 47.16 8.12
N SER A 84 29.98 46.40 8.58
CA SER A 84 30.26 45.05 8.12
C SER A 84 28.99 44.21 8.32
N SER A 85 28.20 44.10 7.25
CA SER A 85 27.22 43.02 7.14
C SER A 85 28.03 41.72 7.06
N LYS A 86 28.07 40.98 8.18
CA LYS A 86 28.35 39.55 8.13
C LYS A 86 27.41 38.99 7.06
N SER A 87 27.98 38.46 5.98
CA SER A 87 27.29 37.55 5.09
C SER A 87 26.66 36.48 5.98
N ASP A 88 25.36 36.36 5.93
CA ASP A 88 24.69 35.16 6.36
C ASP A 88 25.26 34.04 5.50
N ASP A 89 26.28 33.37 6.00
CA ASP A 89 26.70 32.07 5.54
C ASP A 89 25.51 31.16 5.81
N ASN A 90 24.64 30.96 4.81
CA ASN A 90 23.69 29.89 4.80
C ASN A 90 24.52 28.60 4.90
N GLU A 91 24.78 28.16 6.12
CA GLU A 91 25.55 26.94 6.38
C GLU A 91 24.75 25.79 5.77
N TYR A 92 25.20 25.32 4.60
CA TYR A 92 24.57 24.24 3.88
C TYR A 92 24.76 22.95 4.68
N TYR A 93 23.68 22.24 4.97
CA TYR A 93 23.74 20.95 5.64
C TYR A 93 23.19 19.82 4.76
N LEU A 94 23.69 18.63 5.01
CA LEU A 94 23.36 17.44 4.23
C LEU A 94 22.07 16.81 4.73
N ARG A 95 21.33 16.20 3.83
CA ARG A 95 20.23 15.30 4.20
C ARG A 95 20.76 14.10 4.96
N GLY A 96 20.03 13.63 5.97
CA GLY A 96 20.27 12.38 6.67
C GLY A 96 20.18 11.16 5.75
N SER A 97 20.56 10.01 6.27
CA SER A 97 20.54 8.75 5.54
C SER A 97 19.21 8.01 5.66
N ILE A 98 18.93 7.15 4.69
CA ILE A 98 17.80 6.21 4.73
C ILE A 98 18.37 4.80 4.91
N PHE A 99 17.87 4.09 5.91
CA PHE A 99 18.29 2.73 6.26
C PHE A 99 17.14 1.74 6.08
N ASP A 100 17.48 0.49 5.79
CA ASP A 100 16.53 -0.62 5.83
C ASP A 100 16.24 -1.07 7.29
N VAL A 101 15.38 -2.08 7.43
CA VAL A 101 14.99 -2.65 8.73
C VAL A 101 16.18 -3.19 9.53
N ASN A 102 17.26 -3.58 8.86
CA ASN A 102 18.49 -4.12 9.44
C ASN A 102 19.61 -3.07 9.57
N MET A 103 19.29 -1.77 9.47
CA MET A 103 20.25 -0.66 9.51
C MET A 103 21.30 -0.69 8.39
N ARG A 104 20.99 -1.31 7.24
CA ARG A 104 21.82 -1.17 6.04
C ARG A 104 21.51 0.17 5.39
N CYS A 105 22.55 0.95 5.09
CA CYS A 105 22.37 2.22 4.40
C CYS A 105 21.87 1.98 2.97
N LEU A 106 20.73 2.57 2.65
CA LEU A 106 20.12 2.49 1.33
C LEU A 106 20.43 3.71 0.50
N MET A 107 20.32 4.89 1.11
CA MET A 107 20.57 6.17 0.45
C MET A 107 21.23 7.14 1.41
N SER A 108 22.25 7.85 0.95
CA SER A 108 22.97 8.85 1.75
C SER A 108 23.38 10.05 0.90
N SER A 109 23.68 11.17 1.55
CA SER A 109 24.35 12.31 0.91
C SER A 109 25.84 12.02 0.72
N VAL A 110 26.37 12.38 -0.43
CA VAL A 110 27.80 12.27 -0.78
C VAL A 110 28.34 13.65 -1.11
N THR A 111 29.49 13.99 -0.54
CA THR A 111 30.24 15.21 -0.84
C THR A 111 31.51 14.85 -1.59
N GLU A 112 31.76 15.55 -2.67
CA GLU A 112 33.00 15.45 -3.44
C GLU A 112 33.60 16.84 -3.58
N LYS A 113 34.92 16.94 -3.50
CA LYS A 113 35.61 18.24 -3.59
C LYS A 113 35.27 18.94 -4.91
N GLY A 114 34.71 20.15 -4.78
CA GLY A 114 34.35 20.99 -5.93
C GLY A 114 33.04 20.64 -6.61
N LYS A 115 32.25 19.74 -6.03
CA LYS A 115 30.89 19.39 -6.52
C LYS A 115 29.82 19.72 -5.49
N THR A 116 28.64 20.01 -5.97
CA THR A 116 27.44 20.09 -5.11
C THR A 116 27.15 18.71 -4.52
N PRO A 117 26.84 18.59 -3.22
CA PRO A 117 26.45 17.34 -2.62
C PRO A 117 25.23 16.73 -3.33
N TYR A 118 25.23 15.41 -3.48
CA TYR A 118 24.19 14.67 -4.17
C TYR A 118 23.73 13.46 -3.35
N ARG A 119 22.56 12.92 -3.68
CA ARG A 119 22.04 11.69 -3.07
C ARG A 119 22.56 10.47 -3.82
N LYS A 120 23.01 9.47 -3.10
CA LYS A 120 23.52 8.23 -3.67
C LYS A 120 22.77 7.03 -3.11
N LEU A 121 22.15 6.26 -3.99
CA LEU A 121 21.60 4.95 -3.68
C LEU A 121 22.73 3.92 -3.61
N GLU A 122 22.68 3.00 -2.68
CA GLU A 122 23.56 1.83 -2.64
C GLU A 122 23.37 1.01 -3.93
N PRO A 123 24.40 0.88 -4.80
CA PRO A 123 24.25 0.30 -6.14
C PRO A 123 23.71 -1.13 -6.15
N LYS A 124 23.92 -1.86 -5.07
CA LYS A 124 23.39 -3.23 -4.91
C LYS A 124 21.87 -3.28 -4.95
N TYR A 125 21.16 -2.20 -4.58
CA TYR A 125 19.71 -2.18 -4.39
C TYR A 125 18.96 -1.38 -5.45
N ILE A 126 19.27 -1.62 -6.72
CA ILE A 126 18.59 -0.97 -7.87
C ILE A 126 17.07 -1.17 -7.84
N SER A 127 16.58 -2.24 -7.23
CA SER A 127 15.15 -2.49 -7.02
C SER A 127 14.43 -1.38 -6.24
N LEU A 128 15.17 -0.57 -5.49
CA LEU A 128 14.63 0.50 -4.65
C LEU A 128 14.69 1.87 -5.31
N SER A 129 15.23 2.01 -6.54
CA SER A 129 15.32 3.31 -7.22
C SER A 129 13.96 3.99 -7.37
N ASN A 130 12.92 3.25 -7.79
CA ASN A 130 11.57 3.78 -7.96
C ASN A 130 10.90 4.16 -6.62
N ILE A 131 11.43 3.65 -5.51
CA ILE A 131 10.84 3.80 -4.18
C ILE A 131 11.54 4.93 -3.40
N LEU A 132 12.88 5.01 -3.53
CA LEU A 132 13.70 5.91 -2.72
C LEU A 132 14.10 7.20 -3.43
N SER A 133 13.98 7.25 -4.78
CA SER A 133 14.46 8.39 -5.55
C SER A 133 13.86 9.73 -5.07
N ASP A 134 14.52 10.81 -5.43
CA ASP A 134 14.08 12.19 -5.22
C ASP A 134 12.98 12.64 -6.19
N GLN A 135 12.40 11.72 -6.96
CA GLN A 135 11.19 11.99 -7.73
C GLN A 135 10.02 12.31 -6.79
N SER A 136 9.05 13.05 -7.25
CA SER A 136 7.99 13.67 -6.44
C SER A 136 7.25 12.75 -5.44
N GLU A 137 7.29 11.44 -5.66
CA GLU A 137 6.65 10.44 -4.81
C GLU A 137 7.64 9.47 -4.15
N GLY A 138 8.94 9.69 -4.29
CA GLY A 138 9.97 8.86 -3.66
C GLY A 138 10.13 9.16 -2.18
N LEU A 139 10.54 8.16 -1.39
CA LEU A 139 10.65 8.29 0.06
C LEU A 139 11.68 9.34 0.50
N ASP A 140 12.70 9.62 -0.32
CA ASP A 140 13.66 10.70 -0.04
C ASP A 140 12.97 12.07 -0.01
N THR A 141 11.96 12.26 -0.87
CA THR A 141 11.14 13.49 -0.89
C THR A 141 10.07 13.46 0.21
N VAL A 142 9.41 12.33 0.41
CA VAL A 142 8.37 12.18 1.44
C VAL A 142 8.93 12.48 2.84
N PHE A 143 10.15 12.04 3.13
CA PHE A 143 10.81 12.26 4.41
C PHE A 143 11.70 13.51 4.45
N GLU A 144 11.59 14.43 3.47
CA GLU A 144 12.41 15.64 3.38
C GLU A 144 12.47 16.43 4.69
N ASN A 145 11.34 16.64 5.36
CA ASN A 145 11.26 17.38 6.62
C ASN A 145 12.04 16.73 7.78
N ILE A 146 12.26 15.41 7.70
CA ILE A 146 13.07 14.68 8.67
C ILE A 146 14.54 14.71 8.24
N LEU A 147 14.79 14.35 6.98
CA LEU A 147 16.13 14.24 6.41
C LEU A 147 16.85 15.60 6.35
N ARG A 148 16.09 16.69 6.22
CA ARG A 148 16.58 18.07 6.21
C ARG A 148 15.96 18.83 7.39
N THR A 149 16.20 18.36 8.61
CA THR A 149 15.68 19.01 9.83
C THR A 149 16.31 20.37 10.06
N ALA A 150 15.55 21.29 10.66
CA ALA A 150 16.04 22.62 11.04
C ALA A 150 17.16 22.60 12.12
N ASN A 151 17.32 21.48 12.82
CA ASN A 151 18.37 21.31 13.83
C ASN A 151 19.32 20.16 13.42
N PRO A 152 20.17 20.39 12.41
CA PRO A 152 21.16 19.39 12.01
C PRO A 152 22.20 19.22 13.11
N THR A 153 22.81 18.06 13.16
CA THR A 153 23.91 17.75 14.08
C THR A 153 25.18 17.45 13.30
N ARG A 154 26.32 17.67 13.94
CA ARG A 154 27.62 17.43 13.32
C ARG A 154 27.91 15.92 13.29
N ASN A 155 28.19 15.38 12.12
CA ASN A 155 28.60 13.98 11.97
C ASN A 155 29.99 13.77 12.59
N GLU A 156 30.15 12.77 13.44
CA GLU A 156 31.42 12.49 14.13
C GLU A 156 32.58 12.17 13.19
N LYS A 157 32.29 11.56 12.02
CA LYS A 157 33.31 11.13 11.06
C LYS A 157 33.62 12.22 10.02
N SER A 158 32.59 12.77 9.35
CA SER A 158 32.79 13.75 8.28
C SER A 158 32.90 15.17 8.78
N GLN A 159 32.52 15.45 10.03
CA GLN A 159 32.43 16.79 10.62
C GLN A 159 31.43 17.73 9.93
N GLU A 160 30.64 17.21 8.97
CA GLU A 160 29.61 17.97 8.27
C GLU A 160 28.33 18.06 9.12
N LEU A 161 27.54 19.11 8.92
CA LEU A 161 26.21 19.21 9.46
C LEU A 161 25.26 18.33 8.65
N VAL A 162 24.55 17.43 9.31
CA VAL A 162 23.66 16.45 8.69
C VAL A 162 22.32 16.41 9.40
N GLY A 163 21.25 16.30 8.64
CA GLY A 163 19.92 16.11 9.17
C GLY A 163 19.73 14.74 9.83
N LYS A 164 18.54 14.49 10.38
CA LYS A 164 18.21 13.20 10.99
C LYS A 164 18.06 12.13 9.92
N SER A 165 18.33 10.89 10.28
CA SER A 165 18.17 9.73 9.40
C SER A 165 16.88 8.98 9.71
N VAL A 166 16.41 8.19 8.73
CA VAL A 166 15.22 7.34 8.90
C VAL A 166 15.59 5.87 8.74
N GLN A 167 15.00 5.03 9.59
CA GLN A 167 15.01 3.59 9.43
C GLN A 167 13.65 3.14 8.92
N LEU A 168 13.65 2.39 7.83
CA LEU A 168 12.44 1.88 7.19
C LEU A 168 12.14 0.45 7.67
N THR A 169 10.89 0.00 7.45
CA THR A 169 10.47 -1.39 7.64
C THR A 169 10.89 -2.28 6.48
N LEU A 170 11.33 -1.69 5.35
CA LEU A 170 11.76 -2.41 4.15
C LEU A 170 12.99 -3.27 4.42
N ASN A 171 12.99 -4.48 3.87
CA ASN A 171 14.18 -5.34 3.80
C ASN A 171 14.77 -5.25 2.38
N ALA A 172 15.94 -4.64 2.27
CA ALA A 172 16.57 -4.38 0.98
C ALA A 172 17.01 -5.66 0.25
N GLU A 173 17.51 -6.66 0.98
CA GLU A 173 17.90 -7.95 0.40
C GLU A 173 16.70 -8.69 -0.17
N MET A 174 15.59 -8.72 0.58
CA MET A 174 14.32 -9.28 0.12
C MET A 174 13.86 -8.59 -1.17
N SER A 175 13.82 -7.26 -1.17
CA SER A 175 13.40 -6.46 -2.32
C SER A 175 14.27 -6.74 -3.55
N GLN A 176 15.59 -6.79 -3.39
CA GLN A 176 16.51 -7.05 -4.50
C GLN A 176 16.40 -8.48 -5.04
N LYS A 177 16.22 -9.48 -4.17
CA LYS A 177 16.03 -10.87 -4.60
C LYS A 177 14.72 -11.06 -5.36
N ILE A 178 13.63 -10.44 -4.89
CA ILE A 178 12.35 -10.44 -5.60
C ILE A 178 12.51 -9.76 -6.97
N TYR A 179 13.15 -8.59 -7.03
CA TYR A 179 13.44 -7.90 -8.28
C TYR A 179 14.21 -8.78 -9.27
N ASN A 180 15.31 -9.40 -8.81
CA ASN A 180 16.11 -10.29 -9.63
C ASN A 180 15.29 -11.48 -10.15
N ARG A 181 14.35 -12.00 -9.32
CA ARG A 181 13.44 -13.07 -9.74
C ARG A 181 12.50 -12.61 -10.86
N MET A 182 11.94 -11.40 -10.74
CA MET A 182 11.10 -10.81 -11.80
C MET A 182 11.90 -10.54 -13.07
N GLN A 183 13.13 -10.03 -12.94
CA GLN A 183 14.01 -9.74 -14.09
C GLN A 183 14.41 -10.98 -14.87
N LYS A 184 14.54 -12.14 -14.21
CA LYS A 184 14.83 -13.41 -14.88
C LYS A 184 13.80 -13.76 -15.95
N GLU A 185 12.53 -13.39 -15.73
CA GLU A 185 11.43 -13.55 -16.68
C GLU A 185 11.08 -12.26 -17.43
N LYS A 186 11.88 -11.18 -17.23
CA LYS A 186 11.65 -9.84 -17.82
C LYS A 186 10.27 -9.25 -17.47
N ILE A 187 9.68 -9.63 -16.35
CA ILE A 187 8.32 -9.24 -15.96
C ILE A 187 8.22 -7.73 -15.78
N ILE A 188 7.23 -7.12 -16.40
CA ILE A 188 6.74 -5.79 -16.10
C ILE A 188 5.62 -5.95 -15.07
N GLY A 189 5.80 -5.36 -13.88
CA GLY A 189 4.83 -5.53 -12.81
C GLY A 189 5.35 -5.06 -11.44
N SER A 190 4.73 -5.54 -10.39
CA SER A 190 5.12 -5.22 -9.03
C SER A 190 4.90 -6.37 -8.06
N VAL A 191 5.65 -6.33 -6.95
CA VAL A 191 5.43 -7.19 -5.79
C VAL A 191 5.43 -6.32 -4.53
N VAL A 192 4.39 -6.48 -3.73
CA VAL A 192 4.28 -5.90 -2.39
C VAL A 192 4.32 -7.04 -1.38
N VAL A 193 5.16 -6.90 -0.36
CA VAL A 193 5.18 -7.79 0.80
C VAL A 193 4.85 -6.96 2.04
N MET A 194 3.70 -7.21 2.63
CA MET A 194 3.21 -6.57 3.86
C MET A 194 3.23 -7.60 4.99
N ARG A 195 3.70 -7.21 6.17
CA ARG A 195 3.57 -8.04 7.37
C ARG A 195 2.17 -7.90 7.97
N SER A 196 1.80 -8.84 8.82
CA SER A 196 0.46 -8.85 9.45
C SER A 196 0.16 -7.62 10.32
N ASP A 197 1.17 -6.84 10.72
CA ASP A 197 1.01 -5.57 11.43
C ASP A 197 0.78 -4.35 10.54
N GLY A 198 0.82 -4.52 9.21
CA GLY A 198 0.70 -3.44 8.24
C GLY A 198 2.04 -2.86 7.77
N SER A 199 3.16 -3.22 8.41
CA SER A 199 4.48 -2.76 7.96
C SER A 199 4.85 -3.39 6.62
N ILE A 200 5.41 -2.59 5.72
CA ILE A 200 5.81 -3.04 4.40
C ILE A 200 7.24 -3.61 4.46
N ALA A 201 7.39 -4.90 4.14
CA ALA A 201 8.67 -5.58 4.08
C ALA A 201 9.39 -5.38 2.73
N ALA A 202 8.63 -5.33 1.64
CA ALA A 202 9.16 -5.05 0.32
C ALA A 202 8.14 -4.32 -0.56
N MET A 203 8.65 -3.38 -1.35
CA MET A 203 7.98 -2.71 -2.45
C MET A 203 8.88 -2.86 -3.67
N VAL A 204 8.46 -3.65 -4.65
CA VAL A 204 9.26 -3.92 -5.85
C VAL A 204 8.48 -3.54 -7.08
N SER A 205 9.04 -2.65 -7.89
CA SER A 205 8.51 -2.26 -9.21
C SER A 205 9.49 -2.67 -10.29
N SER A 206 9.03 -3.35 -11.32
CA SER A 206 9.81 -3.84 -12.43
C SER A 206 9.20 -3.35 -13.76
N PRO A 207 10.01 -2.88 -14.73
CA PRO A 207 11.44 -2.62 -14.59
C PRO A 207 11.76 -1.46 -13.63
N SER A 208 13.03 -1.37 -13.24
CA SER A 208 13.60 -0.26 -12.49
C SER A 208 14.76 0.38 -13.27
N TYR A 209 15.41 1.37 -12.71
CA TYR A 209 16.51 2.11 -13.32
C TYR A 209 17.64 2.37 -12.32
N ASP A 210 18.83 2.73 -12.79
CA ASP A 210 19.91 3.15 -11.91
C ASP A 210 19.82 4.67 -11.67
N VAL A 211 19.37 5.06 -10.48
CA VAL A 211 19.23 6.47 -10.11
C VAL A 211 20.59 7.17 -10.05
N ASN A 212 21.68 6.48 -9.70
CA ASN A 212 23.02 7.06 -9.67
C ASN A 212 23.50 7.37 -11.09
N GLN A 213 23.26 6.46 -12.03
CA GLN A 213 23.58 6.68 -13.44
C GLN A 213 22.74 7.85 -13.99
N LEU A 214 21.46 7.91 -13.67
CA LEU A 214 20.58 8.99 -14.12
C LEU A 214 21.05 10.38 -13.65
N GLN A 215 21.56 10.48 -12.42
CA GLN A 215 22.10 11.72 -11.87
C GLN A 215 23.41 12.14 -12.55
N SER A 216 24.25 11.18 -12.94
CA SER A 216 25.53 11.46 -13.61
C SER A 216 25.40 11.66 -15.12
N ASP A 217 24.43 11.05 -15.75
CA ASP A 217 24.15 11.09 -17.19
C ASP A 217 22.66 11.15 -17.46
N THR A 218 22.14 12.34 -17.70
CA THR A 218 20.72 12.56 -18.00
C THR A 218 20.28 11.91 -19.32
N SER A 219 21.22 11.63 -20.23
CA SER A 219 20.92 10.94 -21.49
C SER A 219 20.54 9.48 -21.27
N TYR A 220 20.90 8.89 -20.14
CA TYR A 220 20.49 7.55 -19.72
C TYR A 220 18.97 7.37 -19.72
N SER A 221 18.22 8.42 -19.40
CA SER A 221 16.74 8.38 -19.46
C SER A 221 16.20 7.95 -20.83
N LYS A 222 16.90 8.30 -21.91
CA LYS A 222 16.53 7.93 -23.28
C LYS A 222 16.73 6.43 -23.55
N THR A 223 17.65 5.77 -22.84
CA THR A 223 17.90 4.33 -22.99
C THR A 223 16.84 3.49 -22.28
N LEU A 224 16.12 4.06 -21.33
CA LEU A 224 15.06 3.37 -20.59
C LEU A 224 13.78 3.18 -21.42
N GLY A 225 13.67 3.92 -22.52
CA GLY A 225 12.57 3.80 -23.47
C GLY A 225 11.19 4.02 -22.85
N SER A 226 10.17 3.44 -23.48
CA SER A 226 8.77 3.53 -23.04
C SER A 226 8.35 2.40 -22.09
N ASN A 227 9.28 1.64 -21.53
CA ASN A 227 8.98 0.46 -20.69
C ASN A 227 8.45 0.81 -19.29
N GLY A 228 8.36 2.11 -18.96
CA GLY A 228 7.84 2.59 -17.70
C GLY A 228 8.75 2.31 -16.50
N ALA A 229 10.08 2.37 -16.68
CA ALA A 229 11.05 2.14 -15.61
C ALA A 229 10.93 3.14 -14.44
N PHE A 230 10.40 4.35 -14.69
CA PHE A 230 10.16 5.36 -13.66
C PHE A 230 8.87 5.16 -12.86
N ILE A 231 8.00 4.24 -13.28
CA ILE A 231 6.71 4.05 -12.63
C ILE A 231 6.88 3.22 -11.36
N ASN A 232 6.43 3.76 -10.23
CA ASN A 232 6.23 2.96 -9.01
C ASN A 232 4.92 2.18 -9.11
N ARG A 233 4.98 0.96 -9.65
CA ARG A 233 3.79 0.12 -9.86
C ARG A 233 3.17 -0.39 -8.58
N THR A 234 3.86 -0.32 -7.45
CA THR A 234 3.29 -0.72 -6.16
C THR A 234 2.20 0.24 -5.68
N LEU A 235 2.29 1.51 -6.11
CA LEU A 235 1.32 2.57 -5.82
C LEU A 235 0.35 2.84 -6.98
N SER A 236 0.70 2.40 -8.20
CA SER A 236 -0.10 2.65 -9.39
C SER A 236 -1.39 1.84 -9.37
N ALA A 237 -2.53 2.52 -9.38
CA ALA A 237 -3.83 1.87 -9.34
C ALA A 237 -4.24 1.35 -10.71
N ALA A 238 -4.69 0.09 -10.77
CA ALA A 238 -5.24 -0.56 -11.96
C ALA A 238 -6.47 -1.40 -11.59
N ALA A 239 -7.19 -1.89 -12.59
CA ALA A 239 -8.33 -2.77 -12.34
C ALA A 239 -7.86 -4.05 -11.65
N PRO A 240 -8.40 -4.41 -10.47
CA PRO A 240 -7.93 -5.55 -9.69
C PRO A 240 -8.44 -6.90 -10.22
N GLY A 241 -9.43 -6.90 -11.12
CA GLY A 241 -10.08 -8.12 -11.58
C GLY A 241 -10.66 -8.93 -10.44
N SER A 242 -10.71 -10.23 -10.59
CA SER A 242 -11.32 -11.15 -9.62
C SER A 242 -10.70 -11.13 -8.21
N THR A 243 -9.61 -10.42 -7.96
CA THR A 243 -9.13 -10.20 -6.58
C THR A 243 -10.07 -9.30 -5.79
N PHE A 244 -10.85 -8.45 -6.47
CA PHE A 244 -11.91 -7.65 -5.83
C PHE A 244 -13.01 -8.51 -5.20
N LYS A 245 -13.15 -9.77 -5.61
CA LYS A 245 -14.14 -10.69 -5.02
C LYS A 245 -13.89 -10.99 -3.54
N ILE A 246 -12.73 -10.65 -2.98
CA ILE A 246 -12.51 -10.62 -1.53
C ILE A 246 -13.50 -9.65 -0.88
N ILE A 247 -13.65 -8.46 -1.46
CA ILE A 247 -14.61 -7.44 -1.00
C ILE A 247 -16.04 -7.91 -1.28
N SER A 248 -16.31 -8.43 -2.47
CA SER A 248 -17.67 -8.80 -2.90
C SER A 248 -18.23 -9.98 -2.10
N GLU A 249 -17.39 -10.91 -1.68
CA GLU A 249 -17.79 -12.00 -0.78
C GLU A 249 -18.20 -11.45 0.59
N ILE A 250 -17.42 -10.52 1.13
CA ILE A 250 -17.75 -9.87 2.41
C ILE A 250 -19.08 -9.11 2.30
N ILE A 251 -19.31 -8.38 1.19
CA ILE A 251 -20.59 -7.69 0.96
C ILE A 251 -21.75 -8.69 0.86
N ALA A 252 -21.58 -9.80 0.14
CA ALA A 252 -22.59 -10.86 0.08
C ALA A 252 -22.95 -11.38 1.49
N ASP A 253 -21.94 -11.59 2.34
CA ASP A 253 -22.13 -12.05 3.70
C ASP A 253 -22.79 -11.01 4.62
N LEU A 254 -22.44 -9.73 4.48
CA LEU A 254 -23.06 -8.61 5.21
C LEU A 254 -24.57 -8.58 4.95
N HIS A 255 -25.01 -8.85 3.72
CA HIS A 255 -26.41 -8.84 3.30
C HIS A 255 -27.09 -10.23 3.36
N ASN A 256 -26.44 -11.24 3.95
CA ASN A 256 -26.96 -12.61 4.09
C ASN A 256 -27.35 -13.25 2.74
N ILE A 257 -26.62 -12.93 1.68
CA ILE A 257 -26.79 -13.55 0.37
C ILE A 257 -25.80 -14.73 0.30
N ASP A 258 -26.32 -15.95 0.32
CA ASP A 258 -25.50 -17.17 0.26
C ASP A 258 -25.69 -17.91 -1.06
N LYS A 259 -26.92 -18.36 -1.34
CA LYS A 259 -27.22 -19.15 -2.53
C LYS A 259 -27.93 -18.32 -3.59
N MET A 260 -27.47 -18.45 -4.81
CA MET A 260 -28.11 -17.85 -5.98
C MET A 260 -27.95 -18.79 -7.17
N GLU A 261 -28.88 -18.69 -8.12
CA GLU A 261 -28.71 -19.30 -9.44
C GLU A 261 -27.65 -18.53 -10.22
N ASP A 262 -26.66 -19.24 -10.74
CA ASP A 262 -25.63 -18.74 -11.63
C ASP A 262 -25.91 -19.25 -13.05
N GLU A 263 -26.28 -18.35 -13.93
CA GLU A 263 -26.63 -18.66 -15.32
C GLU A 263 -25.39 -18.74 -16.21
N GLY A 264 -24.19 -18.53 -15.64
CA GLY A 264 -22.92 -18.49 -16.38
C GLY A 264 -22.77 -17.26 -17.27
N ARG A 265 -23.88 -16.74 -17.80
CA ARG A 265 -23.94 -15.52 -18.60
C ARG A 265 -25.26 -14.80 -18.41
N ILE A 266 -25.20 -13.51 -18.13
CA ILE A 266 -26.38 -12.64 -17.96
C ILE A 266 -26.30 -11.40 -18.84
N SER A 267 -27.46 -10.88 -19.25
CA SER A 267 -27.56 -9.60 -19.94
C SER A 267 -27.72 -8.47 -18.94
N ILE A 268 -26.91 -7.43 -19.06
CA ILE A 268 -27.04 -6.20 -18.29
C ILE A 268 -27.10 -5.04 -19.27
N GLN A 269 -28.22 -4.33 -19.31
CA GLN A 269 -28.48 -3.26 -20.30
C GLN A 269 -28.22 -3.77 -21.73
N SER A 270 -27.26 -3.19 -22.45
CA SER A 270 -26.91 -3.55 -23.83
C SER A 270 -25.71 -4.50 -23.94
N THR A 271 -25.17 -4.97 -22.80
CA THR A 271 -23.96 -5.82 -22.74
C THR A 271 -24.21 -7.13 -22.06
N TYR A 272 -23.24 -8.04 -22.16
CA TYR A 272 -23.24 -9.31 -21.44
C TYR A 272 -22.13 -9.35 -20.40
N LEU A 273 -22.42 -9.99 -19.28
CA LEU A 273 -21.44 -10.47 -18.32
C LEU A 273 -21.44 -11.98 -18.36
N GLN A 274 -20.25 -12.58 -18.31
CA GLN A 274 -20.12 -14.03 -18.34
C GLN A 274 -18.99 -14.49 -17.41
N ASN A 275 -19.10 -15.73 -16.96
CA ASN A 275 -18.04 -16.43 -16.28
C ASN A 275 -16.91 -16.77 -17.27
N HIS A 276 -15.69 -16.96 -16.76
CA HIS A 276 -14.53 -17.27 -17.61
C HIS A 276 -14.64 -18.65 -18.27
N ASP A 277 -15.36 -19.58 -17.64
CA ASP A 277 -15.61 -20.96 -18.07
C ASP A 277 -16.88 -21.12 -18.94
N TRP A 278 -17.60 -20.03 -19.19
CA TRP A 278 -18.88 -20.07 -19.91
C TRP A 278 -18.80 -20.76 -21.28
N GLU A 279 -17.77 -20.49 -22.06
CA GLU A 279 -17.65 -21.05 -23.40
C GLU A 279 -17.39 -22.56 -23.39
N ASP A 280 -16.70 -23.05 -22.33
CA ASP A 280 -16.30 -24.45 -22.20
C ASP A 280 -17.36 -25.30 -21.45
N GLU A 281 -18.12 -24.69 -20.52
CA GLU A 281 -19.03 -25.39 -19.61
C GLU A 281 -20.50 -24.94 -19.75
N LYS A 282 -20.95 -24.53 -20.93
CA LYS A 282 -22.32 -24.03 -21.17
C LYS A 282 -23.41 -24.98 -20.67
N GLU A 283 -23.20 -26.28 -20.81
CA GLU A 283 -24.19 -27.32 -20.43
C GLU A 283 -24.30 -27.49 -18.91
N SER A 284 -23.33 -26.97 -18.16
CA SER A 284 -23.34 -26.98 -16.69
C SER A 284 -24.22 -25.88 -16.10
N TYR A 285 -24.65 -24.91 -16.89
CA TYR A 285 -25.46 -23.78 -16.48
C TYR A 285 -26.93 -23.95 -16.90
N PRO A 286 -27.90 -23.37 -16.12
CA PRO A 286 -27.72 -22.70 -14.85
C PRO A 286 -27.44 -23.67 -13.70
N MET A 287 -26.74 -23.19 -12.65
CA MET A 287 -26.47 -23.97 -11.47
C MET A 287 -26.78 -23.19 -10.18
N GLN A 288 -27.13 -23.91 -9.12
CA GLN A 288 -27.25 -23.31 -7.79
C GLN A 288 -25.86 -23.21 -7.17
N THR A 289 -25.42 -22.00 -6.89
CA THR A 289 -24.07 -21.69 -6.42
C THR A 289 -24.14 -20.99 -5.07
N ASP A 290 -23.38 -21.45 -4.08
CA ASP A 290 -23.18 -20.74 -2.82
C ASP A 290 -21.96 -19.81 -2.89
N ARG A 291 -21.78 -18.98 -1.86
CA ARG A 291 -20.67 -17.98 -1.80
C ARG A 291 -19.30 -18.62 -1.92
N LEU A 292 -19.08 -19.74 -1.22
CA LEU A 292 -17.78 -20.41 -1.22
C LEU A 292 -17.47 -20.96 -2.62
N ASP A 293 -18.44 -21.65 -3.24
CA ASP A 293 -18.28 -22.18 -4.60
C ASP A 293 -18.08 -21.04 -5.61
N ALA A 294 -18.90 -19.98 -5.55
CA ALA A 294 -18.74 -18.79 -6.40
C ALA A 294 -17.35 -18.14 -6.26
N PHE A 295 -16.83 -18.06 -5.04
CA PHE A 295 -15.51 -17.50 -4.77
C PHE A 295 -14.38 -18.35 -5.36
N ILE A 296 -14.48 -19.68 -5.20
CA ILE A 296 -13.49 -20.66 -5.67
C ILE A 296 -13.50 -20.70 -7.20
N ARG A 297 -14.66 -20.85 -7.82
CA ARG A 297 -14.84 -20.82 -9.28
C ARG A 297 -14.62 -19.44 -9.88
N SER A 298 -14.54 -18.43 -9.02
CA SER A 298 -14.38 -17.04 -9.44
C SER A 298 -15.53 -16.55 -10.35
N SER A 299 -16.79 -16.91 -10.02
CA SER A 299 -17.96 -16.53 -10.81
C SER A 299 -18.13 -15.01 -10.89
N ASN A 300 -18.18 -14.48 -12.11
CA ASN A 300 -18.50 -13.08 -12.36
C ASN A 300 -20.00 -12.82 -12.20
N VAL A 301 -20.81 -13.77 -12.69
CA VAL A 301 -22.27 -13.66 -12.71
C VAL A 301 -22.83 -13.66 -11.31
N TYR A 302 -22.38 -14.58 -10.44
CA TYR A 302 -22.81 -14.62 -9.04
C TYR A 302 -22.56 -13.27 -8.34
N PHE A 303 -21.33 -12.77 -8.38
CA PHE A 303 -20.99 -11.52 -7.67
C PHE A 303 -21.63 -10.27 -8.30
N ALA A 304 -21.83 -10.25 -9.62
CA ALA A 304 -22.60 -9.19 -10.27
C ALA A 304 -24.05 -9.15 -9.77
N LYS A 305 -24.70 -10.32 -9.65
CA LYS A 305 -26.05 -10.45 -9.11
C LYS A 305 -26.12 -10.09 -7.62
N VAL A 306 -25.07 -10.36 -6.85
CA VAL A 306 -24.96 -9.89 -5.45
C VAL A 306 -25.03 -8.36 -5.40
N PHE A 307 -24.19 -7.66 -6.15
CA PHE A 307 -24.16 -6.19 -6.16
C PHE A 307 -25.48 -5.60 -6.67
N ASP A 308 -26.04 -6.18 -7.73
CA ASP A 308 -27.32 -5.77 -8.27
C ASP A 308 -28.47 -5.90 -7.23
N LYS A 309 -28.48 -7.01 -6.46
CA LYS A 309 -29.48 -7.28 -5.41
C LYS A 309 -29.31 -6.39 -4.20
N VAL A 310 -28.07 -6.11 -3.77
CA VAL A 310 -27.76 -5.19 -2.65
C VAL A 310 -28.10 -3.75 -3.05
N GLY A 311 -27.84 -3.39 -4.30
CA GLY A 311 -28.10 -2.06 -4.83
C GLY A 311 -26.96 -1.07 -4.58
N GLU A 312 -26.87 -0.08 -5.45
CA GLU A 312 -25.77 0.88 -5.51
C GLU A 312 -25.49 1.59 -4.17
N LYS A 313 -26.56 2.09 -3.53
CA LYS A 313 -26.46 2.86 -2.28
C LYS A 313 -25.78 2.06 -1.17
N ASP A 314 -26.26 0.84 -0.94
CA ASP A 314 -25.78 0.02 0.16
C ASP A 314 -24.39 -0.55 -0.14
N VAL A 315 -24.10 -0.90 -1.40
CA VAL A 315 -22.75 -1.26 -1.85
C VAL A 315 -21.76 -0.11 -1.59
N LYS A 316 -22.08 1.13 -1.98
CA LYS A 316 -21.23 2.30 -1.72
C LYS A 316 -21.00 2.55 -0.24
N ASN A 317 -22.05 2.42 0.58
CA ASN A 317 -21.94 2.57 2.03
C ASN A 317 -21.02 1.50 2.66
N ASP A 318 -21.14 0.25 2.25
CA ASP A 318 -20.31 -0.83 2.77
C ASP A 318 -18.86 -0.68 2.31
N LEU A 319 -18.64 -0.32 1.06
CA LEU A 319 -17.30 -0.05 0.53
C LEU A 319 -16.60 1.09 1.28
N GLN A 320 -17.32 2.18 1.55
CA GLN A 320 -16.76 3.28 2.34
C GLN A 320 -16.51 2.88 3.79
N LYS A 321 -17.43 2.16 4.41
CA LYS A 321 -17.40 1.84 5.84
C LYS A 321 -16.32 0.81 6.20
N TYR A 322 -16.25 -0.26 5.43
CA TYR A 322 -15.40 -1.40 5.76
C TYR A 322 -14.06 -1.39 5.01
N PHE A 323 -14.02 -0.77 3.83
CA PHE A 323 -12.85 -0.79 2.95
C PHE A 323 -12.26 0.59 2.70
N LEU A 324 -12.87 1.66 3.22
CA LEU A 324 -12.46 3.03 2.93
C LEU A 324 -12.36 3.30 1.42
N LEU A 325 -13.24 2.71 0.63
CA LEU A 325 -13.25 2.82 -0.82
C LEU A 325 -14.47 3.61 -1.29
N SER A 326 -14.22 4.72 -1.97
CA SER A 326 -15.23 5.62 -2.55
C SER A 326 -14.72 6.19 -3.87
N ASP A 327 -15.50 7.06 -4.49
CA ASP A 327 -15.18 7.69 -5.78
C ASP A 327 -13.82 8.45 -5.76
N SER A 328 -13.35 8.86 -4.58
CA SER A 328 -12.09 9.59 -4.42
C SER A 328 -11.36 9.22 -3.13
N THR A 329 -11.26 7.93 -2.84
CA THR A 329 -10.62 7.49 -1.59
C THR A 329 -9.14 7.85 -1.56
N LYS A 330 -8.75 8.51 -0.48
CA LYS A 330 -7.35 8.79 -0.13
C LYS A 330 -7.05 8.17 1.21
N ILE A 331 -6.17 7.18 1.23
CA ILE A 331 -5.59 6.65 2.47
C ILE A 331 -4.23 7.29 2.63
N ASN A 332 -4.09 8.14 3.65
CA ASN A 332 -2.82 8.76 3.97
C ASN A 332 -1.95 7.75 4.71
N CYS A 333 -0.80 7.42 4.14
CA CYS A 333 0.23 6.61 4.73
C CYS A 333 1.48 7.46 5.01
N ASP A 334 2.39 6.97 5.84
CA ASP A 334 3.65 7.66 6.12
C ASP A 334 4.60 7.75 4.91
N PHE A 335 4.28 7.05 3.83
CA PHE A 335 5.01 7.04 2.56
C PHE A 335 4.25 7.71 1.41
N GLY A 336 3.16 8.41 1.69
CA GLY A 336 2.36 9.11 0.69
C GLY A 336 0.89 8.72 0.73
N VAL A 337 0.18 9.09 -0.33
CA VAL A 337 -1.27 8.88 -0.44
C VAL A 337 -1.57 7.73 -1.39
N LEU A 338 -2.39 6.78 -0.96
CA LEU A 338 -2.94 5.74 -1.84
C LEU A 338 -4.15 6.29 -2.58
N HIS A 339 -4.05 6.39 -3.88
CA HIS A 339 -5.12 6.80 -4.76
C HIS A 339 -5.83 5.57 -5.33
N ASN A 340 -6.93 5.16 -4.70
CA ASN A 340 -7.80 4.12 -5.21
C ASN A 340 -9.09 4.77 -5.68
N THR A 341 -9.69 4.28 -6.75
CA THR A 341 -10.93 4.83 -7.28
C THR A 341 -11.98 3.75 -7.49
N LEU A 342 -13.21 4.12 -7.20
CA LEU A 342 -14.39 3.37 -7.55
C LEU A 342 -15.41 4.40 -8.01
N ASN A 343 -15.84 4.33 -9.26
CA ASN A 343 -16.91 5.17 -9.77
C ASN A 343 -18.04 4.28 -10.30
N ILE A 344 -19.16 4.27 -9.61
CA ILE A 344 -20.39 3.56 -10.01
C ILE A 344 -21.35 4.62 -10.56
N GLU A 345 -21.49 4.67 -11.87
CA GLU A 345 -22.32 5.63 -12.58
C GLU A 345 -23.69 5.05 -12.94
N ASP A 346 -23.75 3.74 -13.12
CA ASP A 346 -24.94 3.03 -13.55
C ASP A 346 -24.91 1.56 -13.10
N ARG A 347 -25.98 0.81 -13.43
CA ARG A 347 -26.11 -0.60 -13.10
C ARG A 347 -25.05 -1.48 -13.75
N ASP A 348 -24.58 -1.17 -14.97
CA ASP A 348 -23.50 -1.94 -15.62
C ASP A 348 -22.19 -1.78 -14.85
N ASN A 349 -21.84 -0.54 -14.47
CA ASN A 349 -20.68 -0.26 -13.64
C ASN A 349 -20.80 -0.91 -12.24
N LEU A 350 -21.98 -0.90 -11.63
CA LEU A 350 -22.23 -1.58 -10.35
C LEU A 350 -21.91 -3.08 -10.46
N CYS A 351 -22.49 -3.74 -11.45
CA CYS A 351 -22.31 -5.19 -11.66
C CYS A 351 -20.85 -5.54 -12.02
N ARG A 352 -20.18 -4.74 -12.86
CA ARG A 352 -18.77 -4.95 -13.22
C ARG A 352 -17.82 -4.70 -12.04
N SER A 353 -18.15 -3.76 -11.19
CA SER A 353 -17.36 -3.48 -9.97
C SER A 353 -17.27 -4.70 -9.06
N ALA A 354 -18.32 -5.53 -9.01
CA ALA A 354 -18.37 -6.72 -8.17
C ALA A 354 -17.25 -7.75 -8.45
N PHE A 355 -16.65 -7.72 -9.63
CA PHE A 355 -15.52 -8.58 -9.97
C PHE A 355 -14.28 -7.80 -10.43
N GLY A 356 -14.19 -6.52 -10.00
CA GLY A 356 -13.01 -5.68 -10.16
C GLY A 356 -12.76 -5.19 -11.59
N GLN A 357 -13.83 -5.02 -12.36
CA GLN A 357 -13.85 -4.45 -13.70
C GLN A 357 -14.59 -3.09 -13.69
N GLY A 358 -14.88 -2.52 -14.85
CA GLY A 358 -15.49 -1.20 -14.93
C GLY A 358 -14.55 -0.10 -14.42
N ASN A 359 -15.06 0.77 -13.57
CA ASN A 359 -14.34 1.96 -13.08
C ASN A 359 -13.66 1.75 -11.71
N VAL A 360 -13.31 0.51 -11.36
CA VAL A 360 -12.54 0.20 -10.15
C VAL A 360 -11.04 0.23 -10.47
N ARG A 361 -10.27 0.95 -9.66
CA ARG A 361 -8.81 0.98 -9.73
C ARG A 361 -8.23 0.90 -8.33
N LEU A 362 -7.41 -0.12 -8.07
CA LEU A 362 -6.76 -0.36 -6.79
C LEU A 362 -5.24 -0.46 -6.97
N SER A 363 -4.50 0.11 -6.05
CA SER A 363 -3.05 -0.08 -5.99
C SER A 363 -2.70 -1.45 -5.38
N PRO A 364 -1.58 -2.07 -5.77
CA PRO A 364 -1.15 -3.34 -5.17
C PRO A 364 -0.98 -3.29 -3.65
N ILE A 365 -0.55 -2.17 -3.08
CA ILE A 365 -0.47 -1.98 -1.62
C ILE A 365 -1.86 -2.02 -0.99
N TYR A 366 -2.83 -1.32 -1.57
CA TYR A 366 -4.21 -1.35 -1.05
C TYR A 366 -4.80 -2.76 -1.17
N LEU A 367 -4.55 -3.46 -2.28
CA LEU A 367 -4.99 -4.85 -2.45
C LEU A 367 -4.36 -5.78 -1.40
N ALA A 368 -3.09 -5.55 -1.02
CA ALA A 368 -2.46 -6.26 0.08
C ALA A 368 -3.18 -5.98 1.42
N ALA A 369 -3.57 -4.73 1.69
CA ALA A 369 -4.31 -4.36 2.89
C ALA A 369 -5.70 -5.02 2.94
N VAL A 370 -6.43 -5.05 1.82
CA VAL A 370 -7.73 -5.78 1.69
C VAL A 370 -7.54 -7.28 1.89
N THR A 371 -6.50 -7.88 1.29
CA THR A 371 -6.21 -9.31 1.48
C THR A 371 -5.89 -9.62 2.94
N ARG A 372 -5.13 -8.75 3.59
CA ARG A 372 -4.85 -8.85 5.03
C ARG A 372 -6.14 -8.78 5.85
N GLU A 373 -7.03 -7.83 5.52
CA GLU A 373 -8.33 -7.71 6.19
C GLU A 373 -9.15 -8.99 6.07
N GLY A 374 -9.21 -9.60 4.90
CA GLY A 374 -9.88 -10.89 4.70
C GLY A 374 -9.29 -12.02 5.54
N ILE A 375 -8.00 -11.97 5.90
CA ILE A 375 -7.34 -13.01 6.71
C ILE A 375 -7.47 -12.74 8.21
N TYR A 376 -7.33 -11.48 8.64
CA TYR A 376 -7.25 -11.07 10.05
C TYR A 376 -8.52 -10.38 10.57
N GLY A 377 -9.44 -10.02 9.68
CA GLY A 377 -10.75 -9.45 10.00
C GLY A 377 -10.76 -7.94 10.22
N ASN A 378 -9.65 -7.26 9.99
CA ASN A 378 -9.57 -5.81 10.09
C ASN A 378 -8.52 -5.24 9.14
N MET A 379 -8.78 -4.03 8.63
CA MET A 379 -7.82 -3.28 7.84
C MET A 379 -6.92 -2.46 8.75
N VAL A 380 -5.63 -2.47 8.46
CA VAL A 380 -4.65 -1.64 9.15
C VAL A 380 -3.98 -0.70 8.16
N GLU A 381 -3.55 0.45 8.66
CA GLU A 381 -2.82 1.41 7.85
C GLU A 381 -1.46 0.85 7.43
N PRO A 382 -1.15 0.77 6.13
CA PRO A 382 0.19 0.40 5.66
C PRO A 382 1.22 1.46 6.06
N PHE A 383 2.44 1.05 6.43
CA PHE A 383 3.49 1.97 6.82
C PHE A 383 4.90 1.46 6.49
N VAL A 384 5.84 2.39 6.32
CA VAL A 384 7.26 2.11 6.05
C VAL A 384 8.23 2.75 7.03
N LEU A 385 7.84 3.78 7.78
CA LEU A 385 8.72 4.42 8.76
C LEU A 385 8.77 3.60 10.05
N ARG A 386 9.93 3.02 10.35
CA ARG A 386 10.17 2.31 11.60
C ARG A 386 10.62 3.25 12.72
N SER A 387 11.65 4.04 12.45
CA SER A 387 12.20 4.97 13.44
C SER A 387 12.97 6.12 12.81
N ILE A 388 13.12 7.19 13.57
CA ILE A 388 14.02 8.29 13.27
C ILE A 388 15.25 8.11 14.13
N VAL A 389 16.42 8.13 13.52
CA VAL A 389 17.71 7.95 14.19
C VAL A 389 18.58 9.20 14.08
N ASP A 390 19.53 9.32 15.01
CA ASP A 390 20.46 10.45 15.00
C ASP A 390 21.40 10.44 13.80
N THR A 391 22.08 11.54 13.56
CA THR A 391 23.03 11.71 12.46
C THR A 391 24.17 10.69 12.47
N ASN A 392 24.54 10.18 13.63
CA ASN A 392 25.60 9.18 13.79
C ASN A 392 25.05 7.75 13.77
N ASN A 393 23.71 7.59 13.61
CA ASN A 393 22.98 6.34 13.48
C ASN A 393 23.13 5.40 14.71
N LYS A 394 23.42 5.98 15.87
CA LYS A 394 23.65 5.24 17.11
C LYS A 394 22.43 5.23 18.03
N THR A 395 21.61 6.27 17.96
CA THR A 395 20.50 6.47 18.90
C THR A 395 19.20 6.62 18.14
N ILE A 396 18.19 5.89 18.55
CA ILE A 396 16.82 6.10 18.09
C ILE A 396 16.31 7.37 18.79
N ILE A 397 15.97 8.39 17.98
CA ILE A 397 15.40 9.65 18.47
C ILE A 397 13.91 9.49 18.69
N GLN A 398 13.26 8.79 17.76
CA GLN A 398 11.82 8.58 17.79
C GLN A 398 11.50 7.25 17.10
N GLU A 399 10.67 6.45 17.75
CA GLU A 399 10.02 5.31 17.06
C GLU A 399 9.01 5.82 16.04
N GLY A 400 8.79 5.07 14.98
CA GLY A 400 7.75 5.37 14.00
C GLY A 400 6.37 5.40 14.66
N SER A 401 5.47 6.21 14.13
CA SER A 401 4.17 6.50 14.77
C SER A 401 3.16 5.33 14.71
N HIS A 402 3.49 4.21 14.06
CA HIS A 402 2.50 3.19 13.72
C HIS A 402 2.87 1.78 14.13
N PRO A 403 2.65 1.36 15.37
CA PRO A 403 2.74 -0.06 15.68
C PRO A 403 1.48 -0.85 15.30
N TYR A 404 0.50 -0.46 14.72
CA TYR A 404 -0.77 -1.12 14.43
C TYR A 404 -1.93 -0.13 14.54
N LYS A 405 -2.21 0.55 13.46
CA LYS A 405 -3.37 1.43 13.39
C LYS A 405 -4.48 0.74 12.60
N GLU A 406 -5.47 0.25 13.34
CA GLU A 406 -6.71 -0.25 12.74
C GLU A 406 -7.49 0.92 12.15
N ILE A 407 -7.85 0.81 10.88
CA ILE A 407 -8.60 1.83 10.15
C ILE A 407 -10.00 1.38 9.74
N ALA A 408 -10.24 0.07 9.71
CA ALA A 408 -11.58 -0.53 9.53
C ALA A 408 -11.61 -1.94 10.14
N SER A 409 -12.80 -2.47 10.44
CA SER A 409 -12.98 -3.81 11.00
C SER A 409 -14.27 -4.45 10.51
N LEU A 410 -14.18 -5.72 10.14
CA LEU A 410 -15.31 -6.53 9.71
C LEU A 410 -16.12 -7.05 10.90
N PRO A 411 -17.42 -7.33 10.73
CA PRO A 411 -18.20 -8.13 11.68
C PRO A 411 -17.61 -9.55 11.82
N ASP A 412 -17.70 -10.13 13.02
CA ASP A 412 -17.08 -11.44 13.32
C ASP A 412 -17.55 -12.56 12.40
N LYS A 413 -18.83 -12.54 12.00
CA LYS A 413 -19.38 -13.49 11.03
C LYS A 413 -18.60 -13.46 9.71
N CYS A 414 -18.39 -12.27 9.16
CA CYS A 414 -17.69 -12.09 7.88
C CYS A 414 -16.21 -12.50 7.96
N LYS A 415 -15.56 -12.27 9.11
CA LYS A 415 -14.15 -12.67 9.33
C LYS A 415 -13.93 -14.17 9.10
N ALA A 416 -14.82 -15.02 9.64
CA ALA A 416 -14.67 -16.47 9.53
C ALA A 416 -14.90 -16.95 8.09
N ASN A 417 -15.93 -16.43 7.43
CA ASN A 417 -16.35 -16.86 6.11
C ASN A 417 -15.33 -16.48 5.03
N ILE A 418 -14.92 -15.20 4.97
CA ILE A 418 -13.90 -14.78 3.99
C ILE A 418 -12.55 -15.48 4.20
N LYS A 419 -12.15 -15.68 5.45
CA LYS A 419 -10.94 -16.43 5.77
C LYS A 419 -11.01 -17.86 5.26
N GLN A 420 -12.15 -18.52 5.36
CA GLN A 420 -12.35 -19.85 4.80
C GLN A 420 -12.27 -19.84 3.27
N CYS A 421 -12.92 -18.90 2.59
CA CYS A 421 -12.87 -18.75 1.15
C CYS A 421 -11.43 -18.60 0.66
N LEU A 422 -10.66 -17.70 1.27
CA LEU A 422 -9.25 -17.46 0.93
C LEU A 422 -8.39 -18.70 1.19
N LYS A 423 -8.64 -19.44 2.28
CA LYS A 423 -7.92 -20.67 2.63
C LYS A 423 -8.15 -21.75 1.58
N VAL A 424 -9.41 -22.02 1.21
CA VAL A 424 -9.75 -23.03 0.21
C VAL A 424 -9.17 -22.64 -1.16
N SER A 425 -9.32 -21.38 -1.58
CA SER A 425 -8.72 -20.89 -2.80
C SER A 425 -7.18 -21.02 -2.80
N GLY A 426 -6.53 -20.84 -1.65
CA GLY A 426 -5.10 -21.04 -1.47
C GLY A 426 -4.64 -22.46 -1.75
N THR A 427 -5.47 -23.48 -1.46
CA THR A 427 -5.13 -24.89 -1.73
C THR A 427 -5.05 -25.22 -3.22
N LEU A 428 -5.62 -24.38 -4.08
CA LEU A 428 -5.59 -24.54 -5.53
C LEU A 428 -4.29 -24.02 -6.17
N ARG A 429 -3.45 -23.33 -5.40
CA ARG A 429 -2.17 -22.81 -5.90
C ARG A 429 -1.10 -23.89 -5.90
N LYS A 430 -0.30 -23.91 -6.95
CA LYS A 430 0.86 -24.82 -7.07
C LYS A 430 2.06 -24.25 -6.31
N VAL A 431 1.92 -24.14 -4.98
CA VAL A 431 2.91 -23.56 -4.08
C VAL A 431 3.32 -24.59 -3.04
N ASN A 432 4.63 -24.72 -2.83
CA ASN A 432 5.21 -25.58 -1.81
C ASN A 432 5.50 -24.78 -0.56
N LEU A 433 4.74 -25.02 0.51
CA LEU A 433 4.93 -24.38 1.80
C LEU A 433 5.43 -25.36 2.85
N PRO A 434 6.28 -24.91 3.79
CA PRO A 434 6.54 -25.66 5.01
C PRO A 434 5.23 -25.93 5.77
N ASN A 435 5.18 -27.09 6.47
CA ASN A 435 3.96 -27.56 7.12
C ASN A 435 3.38 -26.61 8.18
N GLU A 436 4.20 -25.73 8.73
CA GLU A 436 3.81 -24.73 9.73
C GLU A 436 3.07 -23.53 9.14
N TYR A 437 3.03 -23.38 7.80
CA TYR A 437 2.34 -22.28 7.15
C TYR A 437 1.05 -22.71 6.45
N THR A 438 0.13 -21.78 6.30
CA THR A 438 -1.08 -21.89 5.50
C THR A 438 -1.12 -20.78 4.47
N LEU A 439 -1.43 -21.11 3.21
CA LEU A 439 -1.67 -20.13 2.16
C LEU A 439 -3.15 -19.75 2.13
N TYR A 440 -3.41 -18.46 2.13
CA TYR A 440 -4.69 -17.83 1.84
C TYR A 440 -4.51 -17.07 0.54
N SER A 441 -5.34 -17.25 -0.49
CA SER A 441 -5.07 -16.60 -1.78
C SER A 441 -6.32 -16.31 -2.58
N LYS A 442 -6.22 -15.30 -3.45
CA LYS A 442 -7.14 -15.03 -4.55
C LYS A 442 -6.37 -14.54 -5.77
N THR A 443 -6.77 -15.01 -6.93
CA THR A 443 -6.22 -14.60 -8.21
C THR A 443 -7.17 -13.68 -8.93
N GLY A 444 -6.64 -12.90 -9.87
CA GLY A 444 -7.42 -12.00 -10.70
C GLY A 444 -6.76 -11.76 -12.05
N THR A 445 -7.61 -11.56 -13.04
CA THR A 445 -7.23 -11.13 -14.37
C THR A 445 -8.14 -9.97 -14.76
N ALA A 446 -7.57 -8.88 -15.26
CA ALA A 446 -8.32 -7.67 -15.59
C ALA A 446 -7.83 -7.02 -16.87
N ASN A 447 -8.76 -6.49 -17.65
CA ASN A 447 -8.48 -5.67 -18.83
C ASN A 447 -8.62 -4.19 -18.48
N VAL A 448 -7.68 -3.37 -18.93
CA VAL A 448 -7.74 -1.90 -18.85
C VAL A 448 -7.31 -1.36 -20.21
N GLY A 449 -8.26 -0.98 -21.05
CA GLY A 449 -7.97 -0.67 -22.45
C GLY A 449 -7.28 -1.85 -23.14
N ASP A 450 -6.13 -1.60 -23.76
CA ASP A 450 -5.33 -2.64 -24.42
C ASP A 450 -4.41 -3.41 -23.46
N SER A 451 -4.33 -3.01 -22.18
CA SER A 451 -3.48 -3.65 -21.19
C SER A 451 -4.23 -4.73 -20.44
N LEU A 452 -3.57 -5.86 -20.25
CA LEU A 452 -4.02 -6.98 -19.42
C LEU A 452 -3.20 -7.01 -18.14
N TYR A 453 -3.85 -7.22 -16.99
CA TYR A 453 -3.21 -7.37 -15.70
C TYR A 453 -3.56 -8.72 -15.09
N LEU A 454 -2.56 -9.40 -14.56
CA LEU A 454 -2.71 -10.62 -13.81
C LEU A 454 -2.28 -10.36 -12.37
N TYR A 455 -3.07 -10.84 -11.42
CA TYR A 455 -2.81 -10.71 -9.99
C TYR A 455 -2.80 -12.05 -9.29
N ILE A 456 -1.87 -12.21 -8.37
CA ILE A 456 -1.93 -13.20 -7.28
C ILE A 456 -1.74 -12.44 -5.98
N THR A 457 -2.76 -12.44 -5.12
CA THR A 457 -2.66 -11.87 -3.79
C THR A 457 -2.97 -12.94 -2.75
N GLY A 458 -2.18 -12.97 -1.69
CA GLY A 458 -2.39 -13.98 -0.65
C GLY A 458 -1.57 -13.75 0.60
N GLY A 459 -1.95 -14.45 1.67
CA GLY A 459 -1.22 -14.47 2.92
C GLY A 459 -0.58 -15.82 3.19
N VAL A 460 0.72 -15.82 3.47
CA VAL A 460 1.47 -16.95 4.00
C VAL A 460 1.54 -16.76 5.51
N VAL A 461 0.70 -17.52 6.22
CA VAL A 461 0.46 -17.30 7.65
C VAL A 461 0.91 -18.51 8.45
N HIS A 462 1.79 -18.27 9.44
CA HIS A 462 2.22 -19.31 10.36
C HIS A 462 1.04 -19.80 11.21
N LYS A 463 0.92 -21.10 11.45
CA LYS A 463 -0.21 -21.70 12.18
C LYS A 463 -0.37 -21.18 13.62
N ASN A 464 0.74 -20.74 14.22
CA ASN A 464 0.78 -20.15 15.55
C ASN A 464 0.86 -18.62 15.53
N ASP A 465 0.47 -17.98 14.42
CA ASP A 465 0.52 -16.52 14.31
C ASP A 465 -0.40 -15.86 15.33
N GLN A 466 0.20 -15.19 16.31
CA GLN A 466 -0.47 -14.41 17.34
C GLN A 466 -0.12 -12.92 17.25
N THR A 467 0.51 -12.48 16.17
CA THR A 467 1.12 -11.15 16.04
C THR A 467 0.11 -10.02 15.92
N VAL A 468 -1.16 -10.32 15.67
CA VAL A 468 -2.22 -9.35 15.37
C VAL A 468 -2.49 -8.34 16.49
N LYS A 469 -2.02 -8.55 17.71
CA LYS A 469 -2.33 -7.68 18.87
C LYS A 469 -1.13 -7.24 19.69
N LYS A 470 0.07 -7.66 19.36
CA LYS A 470 1.27 -7.25 20.11
C LYS A 470 2.12 -6.32 19.27
N THR A 471 2.38 -5.16 19.83
CA THR A 471 3.33 -4.18 19.32
C THR A 471 4.66 -4.86 19.08
N LEU A 472 5.01 -5.06 17.84
CA LEU A 472 6.25 -5.66 17.36
C LEU A 472 7.51 -4.84 17.71
N TYR A 473 7.32 -3.71 18.38
CA TYR A 473 8.36 -2.72 18.63
C TYR A 473 9.16 -2.97 19.91
N THR A 474 8.66 -3.79 20.85
CA THR A 474 9.37 -4.00 22.14
C THR A 474 10.52 -5.00 22.06
N ASP A 475 10.45 -5.99 21.12
CA ASP A 475 11.48 -7.05 21.02
C ASP A 475 12.11 -7.18 19.63
N GLY A 476 11.86 -6.21 18.76
CA GLY A 476 12.44 -6.16 17.43
C GLY A 476 11.86 -7.19 16.45
N TYR A 477 12.05 -6.91 15.19
CA TYR A 477 11.65 -7.74 14.05
C TYR A 477 12.19 -9.18 14.08
N LYS A 478 13.15 -9.50 14.96
CA LYS A 478 13.68 -10.85 15.13
C LYS A 478 12.64 -11.89 15.57
N ASN A 479 11.60 -11.46 16.29
CA ASN A 479 10.53 -12.37 16.72
C ASN A 479 9.34 -12.40 15.75
N PHE A 480 9.20 -11.40 14.87
CA PHE A 480 8.17 -11.40 13.84
C PHE A 480 8.39 -12.51 12.82
N SER A 481 9.64 -12.71 12.39
CA SER A 481 10.03 -13.65 11.35
C SER A 481 9.65 -15.11 11.67
N LYS A 482 9.62 -15.48 12.94
CA LYS A 482 9.37 -16.86 13.35
C LYS A 482 7.90 -17.23 13.56
N GLN A 483 7.00 -16.26 13.70
CA GLN A 483 5.60 -16.50 14.06
C GLN A 483 4.60 -15.57 13.34
N GLY A 484 5.04 -14.78 12.39
CA GLY A 484 4.20 -13.80 11.69
C GLY A 484 3.59 -14.31 10.40
N GLY A 485 2.68 -13.50 9.86
CA GLY A 485 2.11 -13.66 8.53
C GLY A 485 2.64 -12.62 7.55
N TYR A 486 2.80 -13.01 6.31
CA TYR A 486 3.18 -12.14 5.19
C TYR A 486 2.07 -12.12 4.16
N ILE A 487 1.64 -10.94 3.77
CA ILE A 487 0.72 -10.73 2.66
C ILE A 487 1.55 -10.38 1.45
N ILE A 488 1.42 -11.16 0.39
CA ILE A 488 2.20 -11.00 -0.84
C ILE A 488 1.21 -10.73 -1.98
N THR A 489 1.33 -9.57 -2.60
CA THR A 489 0.57 -9.19 -3.78
C THR A 489 1.51 -9.03 -4.96
N MET A 490 1.38 -9.90 -5.96
CA MET A 490 2.09 -9.84 -7.22
C MET A 490 1.15 -9.37 -8.32
N GLN A 491 1.61 -8.41 -9.12
CA GLN A 491 0.96 -7.92 -10.32
C GLN A 491 1.87 -8.13 -11.52
N ILE A 492 1.34 -8.66 -12.62
CA ILE A 492 2.03 -8.76 -13.91
C ILE A 492 1.20 -7.97 -14.93
N GLN A 493 1.84 -7.02 -15.61
CA GLN A 493 1.25 -6.25 -16.69
C GLN A 493 1.54 -6.96 -18.01
N ASN A 494 0.53 -7.05 -18.89
CA ASN A 494 0.61 -7.72 -20.18
C ASN A 494 1.17 -9.17 -20.07
N PRO A 495 0.54 -10.03 -19.26
CA PRO A 495 1.09 -11.35 -18.95
C PRO A 495 1.29 -12.24 -20.20
N ARG A 496 0.57 -11.99 -21.30
CA ARG A 496 0.73 -12.73 -22.57
C ARG A 496 2.09 -12.53 -23.22
N ASP A 497 2.73 -11.36 -22.97
CA ASP A 497 4.11 -11.10 -23.45
C ASP A 497 5.11 -12.05 -22.78
N PHE A 498 4.70 -12.71 -21.68
CA PHE A 498 5.48 -13.66 -20.88
C PHE A 498 4.90 -15.07 -20.94
N HIS A 499 3.99 -15.35 -21.89
CA HIS A 499 3.31 -16.63 -22.07
C HIS A 499 2.42 -17.06 -20.90
N PHE A 500 1.86 -16.10 -20.13
CA PHE A 500 0.90 -16.37 -19.08
C PHE A 500 -0.51 -16.04 -19.57
N GLU A 501 -1.38 -17.05 -19.56
CA GLU A 501 -2.80 -16.88 -19.86
C GLU A 501 -3.63 -16.80 -18.59
N PHE A 502 -3.26 -17.60 -17.60
CA PHE A 502 -3.93 -17.71 -16.31
C PHE A 502 -2.99 -17.42 -15.15
N ALA A 503 -3.57 -17.11 -14.00
CA ALA A 503 -2.79 -16.89 -12.77
C ALA A 503 -2.00 -18.14 -12.34
N SER A 504 -2.49 -19.33 -12.62
CA SER A 504 -1.78 -20.59 -12.34
C SER A 504 -0.46 -20.73 -13.11
N ASP A 505 -0.32 -20.06 -14.23
CA ASP A 505 0.91 -20.11 -15.04
C ASP A 505 2.07 -19.37 -14.33
N ALA A 506 1.73 -18.40 -13.49
CA ALA A 506 2.68 -17.66 -12.68
C ALA A 506 2.89 -18.22 -11.25
N ASP A 507 2.23 -19.33 -10.89
CA ASP A 507 2.33 -19.92 -9.55
C ASP A 507 3.79 -20.28 -9.19
N TYR A 508 4.62 -20.70 -10.14
CA TYR A 508 6.02 -21.03 -9.87
C TYR A 508 6.85 -19.78 -9.51
N ILE A 509 6.54 -18.62 -10.08
CA ILE A 509 7.18 -17.36 -9.72
C ILE A 509 6.71 -16.92 -8.33
N TYR A 510 5.40 -17.03 -8.09
CA TYR A 510 4.81 -16.70 -6.80
C TYR A 510 5.38 -17.59 -5.69
N ASN A 511 5.58 -18.89 -5.95
CA ASN A 511 6.26 -19.82 -5.05
C ASN A 511 7.70 -19.40 -4.75
N ASP A 512 8.47 -19.01 -5.77
CA ASP A 512 9.83 -18.52 -5.58
C ASP A 512 9.86 -17.24 -4.74
N ILE A 513 8.91 -16.32 -4.94
CA ILE A 513 8.77 -15.10 -4.14
C ILE A 513 8.45 -15.45 -2.68
N ILE A 514 7.52 -16.37 -2.43
CA ILE A 514 7.22 -16.85 -1.07
C ILE A 514 8.49 -17.40 -0.40
N ASN A 515 9.25 -18.24 -1.10
CA ASN A 515 10.49 -18.79 -0.56
C ASN A 515 11.54 -17.72 -0.25
N ILE A 516 11.64 -16.68 -1.10
CA ILE A 516 12.50 -15.52 -0.82
C ILE A 516 12.03 -14.81 0.46
N VAL A 517 10.72 -14.55 0.58
CA VAL A 517 10.14 -13.85 1.74
C VAL A 517 10.41 -14.62 3.02
N LEU A 518 10.13 -15.91 3.05
CA LEU A 518 10.35 -16.74 4.25
C LEU A 518 11.82 -16.81 4.63
N LYS A 519 12.72 -16.98 3.66
CA LYS A 519 14.17 -17.04 3.90
C LYS A 519 14.77 -15.73 4.39
N GLU A 520 14.36 -14.60 3.81
CA GLU A 520 14.88 -13.27 4.19
C GLU A 520 14.24 -12.73 5.48
N SER A 521 13.28 -13.45 6.02
CA SER A 521 12.60 -13.13 7.27
C SER A 521 13.25 -13.83 8.48
N GLU A 522 14.11 -14.82 8.25
CA GLU A 522 14.91 -15.49 9.28
C GLU A 522 16.08 -14.60 9.74
#